data_f2f26d47315de7c39e705cb114a22967
#
_entry.id   f2f26d47315de7c39e705cb114a22967
#
_cell.length_a   1.000
_cell.length_b   1.000
_cell.length_c   1.000
_cell.angle_alpha   90.00
_cell.angle_beta   90.00
_cell.angle_gamma   90.00
#
_symmetry.space_group_name_H-M   'P 1'
#
loop_
_entity.id
_entity.type
_entity.pdbx_description
1 polymer ?
#
loop_
_entity_poly.entity_id
_entity_poly.type
_entity_poly.pdbx_seq_one_letter_code
_entity_poly.pdbx_strand_id
1 'polypeptide(L)' 'MNSDWIDGFEIRVTSDQNTAVISANKEGLLSLARQLTALAEEVPGSHIHYDPYNSLEDGSVEMIIEKA' A
#
# COMPACT_ATOMS: atom_id res chain seq x y z
N MET A 1 10.50 12.91 -4.23
CA MET A 1 10.51 11.57 -4.21
C MET A 1 9.82 10.99 -5.35
N ASN A 2 10.43 10.05 -5.94
CA ASN A 2 9.88 9.40 -7.00
C ASN A 2 8.82 8.50 -6.63
N SER A 3 7.91 8.33 -7.42
CA SER A 3 6.89 7.39 -7.23
C SER A 3 7.41 6.02 -7.47
N ASP A 4 7.10 5.12 -6.60
CA ASP A 4 7.44 3.73 -6.78
C ASP A 4 6.28 2.95 -7.37
N TRP A 5 5.35 3.64 -8.00
CA TRP A 5 4.19 3.02 -8.60
C TRP A 5 4.50 2.54 -10.01
N ILE A 6 4.15 1.29 -10.29
CA ILE A 6 4.30 0.73 -11.63
C ILE A 6 3.01 1.03 -12.38
N ASP A 7 3.14 1.50 -13.61
CA ASP A 7 1.99 1.86 -14.44
C ASP A 7 0.97 0.75 -14.50
N GLY A 8 -0.28 1.09 -14.34
CA GLY A 8 -1.37 0.13 -14.38
C GLY A 8 -1.69 -0.51 -13.04
N PHE A 9 -1.03 -0.09 -11.97
CA PHE A 9 -1.28 -0.70 -10.67
C PHE A 9 -2.73 -0.47 -10.23
N GLU A 10 -3.29 -1.48 -9.57
CA GLU A 10 -4.60 -1.41 -8.95
C GLU A 10 -4.52 -2.12 -7.61
N ILE A 11 -4.94 -1.46 -6.56
CA ILE A 11 -4.89 -1.99 -5.20
C ILE A 11 -6.18 -1.63 -4.49
N ARG A 12 -6.85 -2.64 -3.95
CA ARG A 12 -8.05 -2.44 -3.14
C ARG A 12 -7.81 -3.02 -1.76
N VAL A 13 -8.15 -2.27 -0.74
CA VAL A 13 -8.02 -2.72 0.64
C VAL A 13 -9.41 -2.73 1.25
N THR A 14 -9.81 -3.87 1.78
CA THR A 14 -11.11 -4.01 2.41
C THR A 14 -10.95 -4.63 3.79
N SER A 15 -11.93 -4.40 4.64
CA SER A 15 -11.93 -4.95 5.99
C SER A 15 -13.28 -5.56 6.24
N ASP A 16 -13.32 -6.78 6.75
CA ASP A 16 -14.55 -7.48 7.04
C ASP A 16 -14.36 -8.25 8.34
N GLN A 17 -15.07 -7.84 9.37
CA GLN A 17 -14.95 -8.39 10.71
C GLN A 17 -13.49 -8.28 11.15
N ASN A 18 -12.82 -9.34 11.41
CA ASN A 18 -11.46 -9.29 11.89
C ASN A 18 -10.43 -9.59 10.81
N THR A 19 -10.82 -9.43 9.53
CA THR A 19 -9.94 -9.75 8.41
C THR A 19 -9.70 -8.52 7.57
N ALA A 20 -8.45 -8.25 7.25
CA ALA A 20 -8.08 -7.23 6.28
C ALA A 20 -7.61 -7.93 5.00
N VAL A 21 -8.10 -7.47 3.86
CA VAL A 21 -7.76 -8.07 2.57
C VAL A 21 -7.15 -7.00 1.68
N ILE A 22 -6.00 -7.29 1.12
CA ILE A 22 -5.39 -6.45 0.10
C ILE A 22 -5.49 -7.22 -1.21
N SER A 23 -6.25 -6.68 -2.15
CA SER A 23 -6.44 -7.30 -3.44
C SER A 23 -5.78 -6.41 -4.47
N ALA A 24 -4.81 -6.92 -5.19
CA ALA A 24 -4.04 -6.09 -6.11
C ALA A 24 -3.65 -6.88 -7.34
N ASN A 25 -3.52 -6.18 -8.45
CA ASN A 25 -3.01 -6.82 -9.66
C ASN A 25 -1.49 -6.97 -9.56
N LYS A 26 -0.87 -7.53 -10.59
CA LYS A 26 0.56 -7.76 -10.60
C LYS A 26 1.33 -6.46 -10.35
N GLU A 27 0.95 -5.41 -11.05
CA GLU A 27 1.62 -4.10 -10.95
C GLU A 27 1.44 -3.51 -9.55
N GLY A 28 0.28 -3.70 -8.95
CA GLY A 28 0.03 -3.25 -7.59
C GLY A 28 0.87 -4.01 -6.57
N LEU A 29 0.96 -5.32 -6.72
CA LEU A 29 1.76 -6.13 -5.80
C LEU A 29 3.24 -5.79 -5.91
N LEU A 30 3.74 -5.61 -7.13
CA LEU A 30 5.14 -5.25 -7.31
C LEU A 30 5.45 -3.85 -6.79
N SER A 31 4.50 -2.93 -6.92
CA SER A 31 4.65 -1.59 -6.37
C SER A 31 4.75 -1.64 -4.85
N LEU A 32 3.85 -2.39 -4.22
CA LEU A 32 3.90 -2.56 -2.77
C LEU A 32 5.21 -3.21 -2.33
N ALA A 33 5.69 -4.21 -3.06
CA ALA A 33 6.94 -4.88 -2.72
C ALA A 33 8.11 -3.90 -2.70
N ARG A 34 8.18 -3.02 -3.69
CA ARG A 34 9.22 -2.00 -3.73
C ARG A 34 9.14 -1.05 -2.56
N GLN A 35 7.93 -0.61 -2.24
CA GLN A 35 7.72 0.36 -1.17
C GLN A 35 8.00 -0.26 0.19
N LEU A 36 7.62 -1.50 0.40
CA LEU A 36 7.88 -2.19 1.66
C LEU A 36 9.37 -2.45 1.85
N THR A 37 10.06 -2.78 0.77
CA THR A 37 11.51 -2.98 0.82
C THR A 37 12.19 -1.67 1.25
N ALA A 38 11.77 -0.54 0.68
CA ALA A 38 12.32 0.75 1.04
C ALA A 38 11.99 1.13 2.49
N LEU A 39 10.75 0.84 2.92
CA LEU A 39 10.33 1.14 4.28
C LEU A 39 11.15 0.35 5.29
N ALA A 40 11.51 -0.87 4.95
CA ALA A 40 12.30 -1.73 5.84
C ALA A 40 13.67 -1.12 6.17
N GLU A 41 14.18 -0.22 5.31
CA GLU A 41 15.46 0.43 5.53
C GLU A 41 15.34 1.75 6.28
N GLU A 42 14.12 2.17 6.60
CA GLU A 42 13.89 3.45 7.29
C GLU A 42 14.00 3.29 8.80
N VAL A 43 14.01 4.41 9.51
CA VAL A 43 14.06 4.36 10.97
C VAL A 43 12.70 3.93 11.52
N PRO A 44 12.67 3.34 12.72
CA PRO A 44 11.40 2.98 13.35
C PRO A 44 10.46 4.18 13.45
N GLY A 45 9.19 3.96 13.20
CA GLY A 45 8.18 5.02 13.18
C GLY A 45 7.88 5.56 11.81
N SER A 46 8.74 5.31 10.83
CA SER A 46 8.44 5.69 9.45
C SER A 46 7.25 4.90 8.96
N HIS A 47 6.40 5.53 8.16
CA HIS A 47 5.17 4.87 7.73
C HIS A 47 4.73 5.38 6.36
N ILE A 48 3.86 4.62 5.72
CA ILE A 48 3.28 4.97 4.43
C ILE A 48 1.76 4.94 4.58
N HIS A 49 1.10 5.98 4.12
CA HIS A 49 -0.36 6.06 4.08
C HIS A 49 -0.84 5.66 2.70
N TYR A 50 -1.83 4.78 2.67
CA TYR A 50 -2.50 4.40 1.44
C TYR A 50 -3.98 4.71 1.58
N ASP A 51 -4.55 5.46 0.66
CA ASP A 51 -5.97 5.80 0.69
C ASP A 51 -6.48 5.99 -0.74
N PRO A 52 -7.80 6.12 -0.94
CA PRO A 52 -8.35 6.25 -2.28
C PRO A 52 -7.95 7.53 -3.00
N TYR A 53 -7.44 8.52 -2.28
CA TYR A 53 -7.05 9.78 -2.91
C TYR A 53 -5.62 9.71 -3.47
N ASN A 54 -4.79 8.79 -2.97
CA ASN A 54 -3.41 8.73 -3.45
C ASN A 54 -3.07 7.44 -4.18
N SER A 55 -3.72 6.33 -3.88
CA SER A 55 -3.23 5.06 -4.44
C SER A 55 -4.27 3.96 -4.55
N LEU A 56 -5.30 3.94 -3.72
CA LEU A 56 -6.20 2.79 -3.66
C LEU A 56 -7.44 3.03 -4.51
N GLU A 57 -8.04 1.91 -4.94
CA GLU A 57 -9.29 1.96 -5.69
C GLU A 57 -10.42 2.48 -4.81
N ASP A 58 -11.43 3.09 -5.45
CA ASP A 58 -12.58 3.63 -4.73
C ASP A 58 -13.23 2.52 -3.89
N GLY A 59 -13.68 2.90 -2.72
CA GLY A 59 -14.30 1.96 -1.78
C GLY A 59 -13.31 1.25 -0.87
N SER A 60 -12.02 1.49 -1.04
CA SER A 60 -11.02 0.93 -0.13
C SER A 60 -11.04 1.63 1.21
N VAL A 61 -10.69 0.90 2.27
CA VAL A 61 -10.42 1.52 3.57
C VAL A 61 -8.98 2.05 3.55
N GLU A 62 -8.72 3.04 4.38
CA GLU A 62 -7.36 3.58 4.52
C GLU A 62 -6.45 2.54 5.17
N MET A 63 -5.21 2.49 4.74
CA MET A 63 -4.23 1.55 5.29
C MET A 63 -2.95 2.29 5.59
N ILE A 64 -2.37 2.01 6.76
CA ILE A 64 -1.07 2.56 7.13
C ILE A 64 -0.14 1.39 7.41
N ILE A 65 1.05 1.42 6.83
CA ILE A 65 2.08 0.42 7.12
C ILE A 65 3.23 1.15 7.77
N GLU A 66 3.61 0.68 8.93
CA GLU A 66 4.62 1.36 9.74
C GLU A 66 5.80 0.46 10.02
N LYS A 67 7.00 1.03 9.99
CA LYS A 67 8.22 0.34 10.39
C LYS A 67 8.28 0.32 11.91
N ALA A 68 8.23 -0.85 12.49
CA ALA A 68 8.34 -1.02 13.93
C ALA A 68 9.80 -0.96 14.40
#